data_c51257fc38db155a69025d05f6938130
#
_entry.id   c51257fc38db155a69025d05f6938130
#
_cell.length_a   1.000
_cell.length_b   1.000
_cell.length_c   1.000
_cell.angle_alpha   90.00
_cell.angle_beta   90.00
_cell.angle_gamma   90.00
#
_symmetry.space_group_name_H-M   'P 1'
#
loop_
_entity.id
_entity.type
_entity.pdbx_description
1 polymer ?
#
loop_
_entity_poly.entity_id
_entity_poly.type
_entity_poly.pdbx_seq_one_letter_code
_entity_poly.pdbx_strand_id
1 'polypeptide(L)'
;MINMRKAIFILSLTTILFSCNVEKSSNASSSDEAKNFIQSQFDFFTNSSLEEAQNTFSSDAVLIGTDAAEYLSGWDEIKPSIVGQLAIEDPKFMTRDLNIFMSEKGDMASYTQVLDFTFNIGGEAGEVKNVRNSGAIKKIDGQWKVVQIHWSIGVQGQAVEYEY
;
A
#
# COMPACT_ATOMS: atom_id res chain seq x y z
N MET A 1 74.80 -14.19 -7.48
CA MET A 1 74.14 -12.89 -7.36
C MET A 1 72.98 -12.88 -8.36
N ILE A 2 71.81 -13.24 -7.93
CA ILE A 2 70.60 -13.36 -8.74
C ILE A 2 69.75 -12.09 -8.47
N ASN A 3 69.47 -11.34 -9.52
CA ASN A 3 68.72 -10.07 -9.48
C ASN A 3 67.27 -10.26 -9.01
N MET A 4 67.00 -9.73 -7.87
CA MET A 4 65.71 -9.69 -7.19
C MET A 4 65.03 -8.34 -7.49
N ARG A 5 64.59 -8.12 -8.74
CA ARG A 5 63.87 -6.89 -9.14
C ARG A 5 62.91 -7.14 -10.32
N LYS A 6 61.93 -8.02 -10.20
CA LYS A 6 60.77 -8.05 -11.15
C LYS A 6 59.64 -8.95 -10.61
N ALA A 7 59.03 -8.60 -9.50
CA ALA A 7 57.83 -9.32 -9.02
C ALA A 7 56.97 -8.40 -8.11
N ILE A 8 56.62 -7.20 -8.52
CA ILE A 8 55.58 -6.42 -7.88
C ILE A 8 54.92 -5.58 -8.99
N PHE A 9 53.94 -6.12 -9.67
CA PHE A 9 52.95 -5.33 -10.43
C PHE A 9 51.92 -6.24 -11.11
N ILE A 10 51.17 -7.08 -10.35
CA ILE A 10 49.86 -7.60 -10.78
C ILE A 10 49.10 -7.94 -9.51
N LEU A 11 48.55 -6.96 -8.83
CA LEU A 11 47.49 -7.19 -7.84
C LEU A 11 46.76 -5.87 -7.58
N SER A 12 46.00 -5.37 -8.52
CA SER A 12 44.95 -4.37 -8.24
C SER A 12 44.06 -4.13 -9.46
N LEU A 13 43.24 -5.10 -9.84
CA LEU A 13 42.11 -4.83 -10.76
C LEU A 13 41.04 -5.93 -10.68
N THR A 14 40.46 -6.18 -9.51
CA THR A 14 39.31 -7.08 -9.38
C THR A 14 38.36 -6.69 -8.23
N THR A 15 38.01 -5.42 -8.07
CA THR A 15 37.02 -4.99 -7.06
C THR A 15 36.03 -3.93 -7.56
N ILE A 16 35.62 -3.95 -8.81
CA ILE A 16 34.58 -3.00 -9.28
C ILE A 16 33.56 -3.73 -10.17
N LEU A 17 32.89 -4.79 -9.68
CA LEU A 17 31.72 -5.35 -10.36
C LEU A 17 30.62 -5.88 -9.41
N PHE A 18 30.60 -5.49 -8.14
CA PHE A 18 29.57 -6.01 -7.21
C PHE A 18 28.53 -4.97 -6.77
N SER A 19 28.55 -3.74 -7.30
CA SER A 19 27.64 -2.68 -6.80
C SER A 19 26.27 -2.60 -7.46
N CYS A 20 26.07 -3.17 -8.65
CA CYS A 20 24.79 -3.04 -9.38
C CYS A 20 23.71 -4.07 -9.06
N ASN A 21 24.06 -5.19 -8.43
CA ASN A 21 23.07 -6.25 -8.16
C ASN A 21 22.34 -6.12 -6.82
N VAL A 22 22.88 -5.37 -5.86
CA VAL A 22 22.30 -5.24 -4.53
C VAL A 22 21.09 -4.29 -4.54
N GLU A 23 21.17 -3.16 -5.24
CA GLU A 23 20.04 -2.22 -5.34
C GLU A 23 18.85 -2.80 -6.11
N LYS A 24 19.10 -3.53 -7.18
CA LYS A 24 18.03 -4.14 -7.99
C LYS A 24 17.31 -5.27 -7.24
N SER A 25 18.05 -6.03 -6.42
CA SER A 25 17.48 -7.10 -5.57
C SER A 25 16.69 -6.51 -4.40
N SER A 26 17.16 -5.43 -3.77
CA SER A 26 16.46 -4.77 -2.66
C SER A 26 15.16 -4.10 -3.10
N ASN A 27 15.15 -3.46 -4.27
CA ASN A 27 13.96 -2.82 -4.83
C ASN A 27 12.89 -3.83 -5.26
N ALA A 28 13.27 -4.99 -5.80
CA ALA A 28 12.34 -6.07 -6.12
C ALA A 28 11.67 -6.61 -4.84
N SER A 29 12.45 -6.85 -3.77
CA SER A 29 11.93 -7.28 -2.47
C SER A 29 10.97 -6.24 -1.87
N SER A 30 11.31 -4.96 -1.91
CA SER A 30 10.44 -3.88 -1.41
C SER A 30 9.13 -3.76 -2.19
N SER A 31 9.15 -4.00 -3.50
CA SER A 31 7.94 -4.00 -4.33
C SER A 31 6.99 -5.15 -3.97
N ASP A 32 7.54 -6.37 -3.74
CA ASP A 32 6.73 -7.51 -3.31
C ASP A 32 6.16 -7.32 -1.91
N GLU A 33 6.95 -6.76 -0.99
CA GLU A 33 6.48 -6.41 0.35
C GLU A 33 5.34 -5.37 0.30
N ALA A 34 5.49 -4.30 -0.50
CA ALA A 34 4.47 -3.28 -0.69
C ALA A 34 3.18 -3.89 -1.28
N LYS A 35 3.31 -4.76 -2.28
CA LYS A 35 2.18 -5.46 -2.88
C LYS A 35 1.44 -6.32 -1.86
N ASN A 36 2.17 -7.12 -1.10
CA ASN A 36 1.58 -7.98 -0.06
C ASN A 36 0.87 -7.14 1.00
N PHE A 37 1.48 -6.04 1.44
CA PHE A 37 0.84 -5.13 2.39
C PHE A 37 -0.44 -4.50 1.83
N ILE A 38 -0.44 -4.01 0.58
CA ILE A 38 -1.63 -3.43 -0.05
C ILE A 38 -2.75 -4.47 -0.16
N GLN A 39 -2.41 -5.73 -0.45
CA GLN A 39 -3.40 -6.81 -0.55
C GLN A 39 -3.99 -7.20 0.80
N SER A 40 -3.21 -7.13 1.90
CA SER A 40 -3.64 -7.46 3.26
C SER A 40 -4.14 -6.26 4.07
N GLN A 41 -4.10 -5.04 3.52
CA GLN A 41 -4.43 -3.82 4.29
C GLN A 41 -5.87 -3.78 4.84
N PHE A 42 -6.76 -4.68 4.38
CA PHE A 42 -8.14 -4.77 4.82
C PHE A 42 -8.41 -5.98 5.74
N ASP A 43 -7.39 -6.77 6.07
CA ASP A 43 -7.54 -7.99 6.88
C ASP A 43 -8.09 -7.68 8.28
N PHE A 44 -7.82 -6.48 8.81
CA PHE A 44 -8.39 -6.04 10.09
C PHE A 44 -9.93 -6.00 10.10
N PHE A 45 -10.58 -5.80 8.95
CA PHE A 45 -12.03 -5.91 8.85
C PHE A 45 -12.49 -7.36 8.99
N THR A 46 -11.84 -8.28 8.26
CA THR A 46 -12.14 -9.72 8.33
C THR A 46 -11.88 -10.29 9.73
N ASN A 47 -10.83 -9.80 10.39
CA ASN A 47 -10.43 -10.21 11.73
C ASN A 47 -11.18 -9.44 12.84
N SER A 48 -12.00 -8.45 12.50
CA SER A 48 -12.68 -7.54 13.42
C SER A 48 -11.73 -6.94 14.47
N SER A 49 -10.50 -6.56 14.05
CA SER A 49 -9.40 -6.19 14.93
C SER A 49 -9.06 -4.71 14.85
N LEU A 50 -9.41 -3.95 15.88
CA LEU A 50 -9.02 -2.55 16.00
C LEU A 50 -7.50 -2.36 16.19
N GLU A 51 -6.84 -3.31 16.83
CA GLU A 51 -5.38 -3.31 17.01
C GLU A 51 -4.66 -3.45 15.65
N GLU A 52 -5.11 -4.38 14.80
CA GLU A 52 -4.57 -4.54 13.45
C GLU A 52 -4.81 -3.28 12.60
N ALA A 53 -5.99 -2.67 12.69
CA ALA A 53 -6.28 -1.40 12.03
C ALA A 53 -5.30 -0.31 12.48
N GLN A 54 -5.09 -0.13 13.79
CA GLN A 54 -4.11 0.82 14.33
C GLN A 54 -2.69 0.53 13.86
N ASN A 55 -2.34 -0.74 13.69
CA ASN A 55 -1.04 -1.13 13.15
C ASN A 55 -0.92 -0.92 11.65
N THR A 56 -2.02 -0.90 10.92
CA THR A 56 -2.06 -0.67 9.48
C THR A 56 -1.89 0.80 9.12
N PHE A 57 -2.46 1.72 9.88
CA PHE A 57 -2.39 3.16 9.61
C PHE A 57 -1.19 3.81 10.32
N SER A 58 -0.62 4.86 9.69
CA SER A 58 0.27 5.78 10.41
C SER A 58 -0.56 6.67 11.35
N SER A 59 0.08 7.23 12.39
CA SER A 59 -0.60 8.11 13.34
C SER A 59 -1.13 9.39 12.71
N ASP A 60 -0.55 9.83 11.60
CA ASP A 60 -0.86 11.03 10.83
C ASP A 60 -1.52 10.72 9.47
N ALA A 61 -2.06 9.50 9.30
CA ALA A 61 -2.70 9.08 8.06
C ALA A 61 -3.90 9.96 7.71
N VAL A 62 -4.18 10.08 6.41
CA VAL A 62 -5.40 10.73 5.89
C VAL A 62 -6.30 9.67 5.25
N LEU A 63 -7.54 9.60 5.69
CA LEU A 63 -8.58 8.78 5.09
C LEU A 63 -9.63 9.67 4.44
N ILE A 64 -9.89 9.43 3.16
CA ILE A 64 -10.96 10.06 2.40
C ILE A 64 -11.94 8.95 2.03
N GLY A 65 -13.10 8.96 2.65
CA GLY A 65 -14.15 7.98 2.39
C GLY A 65 -15.07 8.37 1.24
N THR A 66 -16.19 7.69 1.15
CA THR A 66 -17.21 7.94 0.12
C THR A 66 -18.25 8.95 0.55
N ASP A 67 -18.37 9.25 1.84
CA ASP A 67 -19.24 10.28 2.39
C ASP A 67 -18.51 11.62 2.53
N ALA A 68 -19.24 12.71 2.38
CA ALA A 68 -18.70 14.08 2.47
C ALA A 68 -18.08 14.38 3.86
N ALA A 69 -18.53 13.71 4.91
CA ALA A 69 -18.00 13.86 6.26
C ALA A 69 -16.73 13.02 6.51
N GLU A 70 -16.37 12.14 5.59
CA GLU A 70 -15.24 11.22 5.74
C GLU A 70 -13.92 11.78 5.16
N TYR A 71 -13.56 12.98 5.54
CA TYR A 71 -12.21 13.52 5.36
C TYR A 71 -11.54 13.55 6.74
N LEU A 72 -10.84 12.48 7.10
CA LEU A 72 -10.34 12.21 8.43
C LEU A 72 -8.81 12.32 8.44
N SER A 73 -8.26 13.06 9.39
CA SER A 73 -6.82 13.31 9.50
C SER A 73 -6.28 12.86 10.86
N GLY A 74 -5.35 11.91 10.81
CA GLY A 74 -4.77 11.28 11.99
C GLY A 74 -5.63 10.15 12.55
N TRP A 75 -4.97 9.26 13.31
CA TRP A 75 -5.61 8.07 13.87
C TRP A 75 -6.80 8.37 14.77
N ASP A 76 -6.76 9.47 15.52
CA ASP A 76 -7.82 9.82 16.47
C ASP A 76 -9.15 10.12 15.76
N GLU A 77 -9.11 10.68 14.54
CA GLU A 77 -10.29 10.92 13.71
C GLU A 77 -10.68 9.66 12.91
N ILE A 78 -9.71 8.84 12.45
CA ILE A 78 -9.95 7.62 11.68
C ILE A 78 -10.56 6.53 12.57
N LYS A 79 -10.09 6.38 13.81
CA LYS A 79 -10.49 5.31 14.72
C LYS A 79 -12.00 5.17 14.90
N PRO A 80 -12.81 6.23 15.15
CA PRO A 80 -14.26 6.11 15.29
C PRO A 80 -14.93 5.54 14.04
N SER A 81 -14.49 5.92 12.83
CA SER A 81 -15.00 5.39 11.57
C SER A 81 -14.70 3.88 11.44
N ILE A 82 -13.47 3.46 11.74
CA ILE A 82 -13.08 2.05 11.75
C ILE A 82 -13.93 1.25 12.76
N VAL A 83 -14.08 1.73 14.00
CA VAL A 83 -14.89 1.06 15.03
C VAL A 83 -16.32 0.83 14.56
N GLY A 84 -16.94 1.81 13.90
CA GLY A 84 -18.27 1.66 13.31
C GLY A 84 -18.33 0.58 12.23
N GLN A 85 -17.28 0.47 11.42
CA GLN A 85 -17.22 -0.49 10.32
C GLN A 85 -16.83 -1.91 10.76
N LEU A 86 -16.16 -2.10 11.91
CA LEU A 86 -15.86 -3.43 12.46
C LEU A 86 -17.10 -4.20 12.91
N ALA A 87 -18.28 -3.55 12.99
CA ALA A 87 -19.56 -4.21 13.25
C ALA A 87 -20.17 -4.89 12.01
N ILE A 88 -19.59 -4.69 10.83
CA ILE A 88 -19.99 -5.33 9.57
C ILE A 88 -19.64 -6.82 9.65
N GLU A 89 -20.61 -7.68 9.35
CA GLU A 89 -20.45 -9.13 9.39
C GLU A 89 -19.96 -9.67 8.04
N ASP A 90 -19.07 -10.67 8.08
CA ASP A 90 -18.53 -11.36 6.88
C ASP A 90 -17.99 -10.43 5.77
N PRO A 91 -17.22 -9.39 6.08
CA PRO A 91 -16.70 -8.49 5.07
C PRO A 91 -15.71 -9.22 4.15
N LYS A 92 -15.88 -9.08 2.82
CA LYS A 92 -14.98 -9.64 1.82
C LYS A 92 -14.62 -8.59 0.80
N PHE A 93 -13.32 -8.44 0.54
CA PHE A 93 -12.78 -7.52 -0.44
C PHE A 93 -12.18 -8.32 -1.60
N MET A 94 -12.73 -8.15 -2.79
CA MET A 94 -12.23 -8.76 -4.02
C MET A 94 -11.54 -7.68 -4.85
N THR A 95 -10.21 -7.62 -4.76
CA THR A 95 -9.40 -6.60 -5.41
C THR A 95 -8.98 -7.02 -6.81
N ARG A 96 -8.93 -6.06 -7.74
CA ARG A 96 -8.43 -6.21 -9.11
C ARG A 96 -7.77 -4.93 -9.59
N ASP A 97 -7.13 -5.00 -10.74
CA ASP A 97 -6.50 -3.85 -11.43
C ASP A 97 -5.52 -3.08 -10.53
N LEU A 98 -4.79 -3.81 -9.67
CA LEU A 98 -3.81 -3.22 -8.78
C LEU A 98 -2.59 -2.72 -9.57
N ASN A 99 -2.36 -1.40 -9.52
CA ASN A 99 -1.15 -0.75 -10.01
C ASN A 99 -0.39 -0.14 -8.83
N ILE A 100 0.92 -0.33 -8.81
CA ILE A 100 1.80 0.14 -7.73
C ILE A 100 2.95 0.96 -8.34
N PHE A 101 3.21 2.11 -7.76
CA PHE A 101 4.27 3.03 -8.16
C PHE A 101 5.21 3.23 -6.97
N MET A 102 6.38 2.60 -7.03
CA MET A 102 7.39 2.66 -5.96
C MET A 102 8.23 3.94 -6.03
N SER A 103 8.62 4.47 -4.86
CA SER A 103 9.69 5.46 -4.77
C SER A 103 11.03 4.85 -5.16
N GLU A 104 11.99 5.67 -5.59
CA GLU A 104 13.35 5.21 -5.94
C GLU A 104 14.06 4.50 -4.77
N LYS A 105 13.76 4.90 -3.52
CA LYS A 105 14.33 4.29 -2.32
C LYS A 105 13.64 3.01 -1.89
N GLY A 106 12.48 2.67 -2.47
CA GLY A 106 11.69 1.50 -2.09
C GLY A 106 11.05 1.58 -0.69
N ASP A 107 10.92 2.78 -0.13
CA ASP A 107 10.39 3.06 1.21
C ASP A 107 9.00 3.70 1.20
N MET A 108 8.49 4.02 0.02
CA MET A 108 7.16 4.58 -0.20
C MET A 108 6.58 4.05 -1.50
N ALA A 109 5.27 3.87 -1.56
CA ALA A 109 4.55 3.56 -2.78
C ALA A 109 3.21 4.27 -2.80
N SER A 110 2.75 4.63 -4.01
CA SER A 110 1.35 4.92 -4.27
C SER A 110 0.73 3.77 -5.04
N TYR A 111 -0.58 3.61 -4.91
CA TYR A 111 -1.31 2.55 -5.61
C TYR A 111 -2.70 2.99 -6.04
N THR A 112 -3.23 2.29 -7.03
CA THR A 112 -4.64 2.33 -7.42
C THR A 112 -5.14 0.92 -7.60
N GLN A 113 -6.39 0.66 -7.22
CA GLN A 113 -7.07 -0.61 -7.45
C GLN A 113 -8.57 -0.41 -7.56
N VAL A 114 -9.24 -1.41 -8.11
CA VAL A 114 -10.69 -1.54 -8.07
C VAL A 114 -11.04 -2.73 -7.21
N LEU A 115 -12.07 -2.64 -6.41
CA LEU A 115 -12.54 -3.74 -5.59
C LEU A 115 -14.06 -3.84 -5.59
N ASP A 116 -14.54 -5.05 -5.35
CA ASP A 116 -15.92 -5.32 -4.98
C ASP A 116 -15.94 -5.69 -3.49
N PHE A 117 -16.91 -5.20 -2.76
CA PHE A 117 -17.06 -5.40 -1.34
C PHE A 117 -18.39 -6.09 -1.07
N THR A 118 -18.38 -7.25 -0.41
CA THR A 118 -19.57 -7.96 0.05
C THR A 118 -19.57 -8.04 1.57
N PHE A 119 -20.74 -8.02 2.17
CA PHE A 119 -20.92 -7.97 3.62
C PHE A 119 -22.31 -8.40 4.04
N ASN A 120 -22.52 -8.62 5.35
CA ASN A 120 -23.82 -8.79 5.94
C ASN A 120 -24.07 -7.68 6.99
N ILE A 121 -25.30 -7.17 7.04
CA ILE A 121 -25.76 -6.24 8.10
C ILE A 121 -27.12 -6.74 8.57
N GLY A 122 -27.21 -7.10 9.86
CA GLY A 122 -28.46 -7.58 10.46
C GLY A 122 -29.04 -8.82 9.78
N GLY A 123 -28.18 -9.67 9.21
CA GLY A 123 -28.56 -10.90 8.50
C GLY A 123 -28.93 -10.68 7.02
N GLU A 124 -28.87 -9.46 6.51
CA GLU A 124 -29.08 -9.16 5.09
C GLU A 124 -27.74 -9.00 4.37
N ALA A 125 -27.59 -9.69 3.22
CA ALA A 125 -26.40 -9.59 2.38
C ALA A 125 -26.41 -8.29 1.57
N GLY A 126 -25.28 -7.57 1.58
CA GLY A 126 -25.01 -6.38 0.80
C GLY A 126 -23.82 -6.56 -0.13
N GLU A 127 -23.80 -5.79 -1.22
CA GLU A 127 -22.69 -5.76 -2.17
C GLU A 127 -22.51 -4.35 -2.73
N VAL A 128 -21.26 -3.88 -2.77
CA VAL A 128 -20.87 -2.65 -3.47
C VAL A 128 -19.80 -3.00 -4.50
N LYS A 129 -20.08 -2.73 -5.77
CA LYS A 129 -19.19 -3.04 -6.89
C LYS A 129 -18.43 -1.84 -7.41
N ASN A 130 -17.28 -2.13 -8.03
CA ASN A 130 -16.48 -1.14 -8.75
C ASN A 130 -16.06 0.04 -7.86
N VAL A 131 -15.79 -0.23 -6.59
CA VAL A 131 -15.22 0.76 -5.68
C VAL A 131 -13.79 1.06 -6.13
N ARG A 132 -13.49 2.33 -6.36
CA ARG A 132 -12.15 2.78 -6.70
C ARG A 132 -11.44 3.11 -5.40
N ASN A 133 -10.29 2.48 -5.20
CA ASN A 133 -9.45 2.71 -4.04
C ASN A 133 -8.05 3.11 -4.51
N SER A 134 -7.53 4.15 -3.92
CA SER A 134 -6.16 4.62 -4.15
C SER A 134 -5.54 5.03 -2.83
N GLY A 135 -4.22 5.01 -2.77
CA GLY A 135 -3.55 5.39 -1.55
C GLY A 135 -2.05 5.53 -1.70
N ALA A 136 -1.44 5.91 -0.60
CA ALA A 136 -0.01 5.92 -0.40
C ALA A 136 0.34 5.15 0.87
N ILE A 137 1.40 4.36 0.79
CA ILE A 137 1.98 3.60 1.89
C ILE A 137 3.45 3.98 2.06
N LYS A 138 3.93 3.93 3.28
CA LYS A 138 5.32 4.28 3.62
C LYS A 138 5.88 3.32 4.66
N LYS A 139 7.18 3.01 4.58
CA LYS A 139 7.88 2.31 5.65
C LYS A 139 8.17 3.27 6.80
N ILE A 140 7.63 2.98 7.98
CA ILE A 140 7.84 3.68 9.24
C ILE A 140 8.37 2.63 10.22
N ASP A 141 9.55 2.86 10.78
CA ASP A 141 10.25 1.90 11.65
C ASP A 141 10.36 0.48 11.06
N GLY A 142 10.61 0.43 9.74
CA GLY A 142 10.76 -0.82 8.99
C GLY A 142 9.45 -1.52 8.62
N GLN A 143 8.30 -1.00 8.99
CA GLN A 143 6.98 -1.55 8.69
C GLN A 143 6.22 -0.68 7.70
N TRP A 144 5.54 -1.31 6.75
CA TRP A 144 4.62 -0.59 5.87
C TRP A 144 3.41 -0.08 6.64
N LYS A 145 3.02 1.17 6.39
CA LYS A 145 1.84 1.84 6.96
C LYS A 145 1.10 2.58 5.86
N VAL A 146 -0.22 2.61 5.95
CA VAL A 146 -1.05 3.51 5.16
C VAL A 146 -0.85 4.93 5.67
N VAL A 147 -0.40 5.83 4.79
CA VAL A 147 -0.28 7.27 5.08
C VAL A 147 -1.41 8.08 4.42
N GLN A 148 -2.00 7.55 3.37
CA GLN A 148 -3.19 8.12 2.75
C GLN A 148 -4.00 7.00 2.09
N ILE A 149 -5.33 7.05 2.21
CA ILE A 149 -6.24 6.16 1.50
C ILE A 149 -7.47 6.94 1.05
N HIS A 150 -7.95 6.64 -0.15
CA HIS A 150 -9.13 7.26 -0.72
C HIS A 150 -10.04 6.20 -1.35
N TRP A 151 -11.32 6.32 -1.06
CA TRP A 151 -12.38 5.48 -1.57
C TRP A 151 -13.34 6.32 -2.40
N SER A 152 -13.77 5.82 -3.55
CA SER A 152 -14.80 6.48 -4.35
C SER A 152 -15.67 5.48 -5.08
N ILE A 153 -16.94 5.82 -5.21
CA ILE A 153 -17.92 5.08 -6.00
C ILE A 153 -18.20 5.90 -7.26
N GLY A 154 -18.17 5.24 -8.42
CA GLY A 154 -18.50 5.89 -9.68
C GLY A 154 -19.97 6.25 -9.74
N VAL A 155 -20.30 7.53 -9.93
CA VAL A 155 -21.67 7.97 -10.20
C VAL A 155 -21.91 7.87 -11.70
N GLN A 156 -22.97 7.13 -12.09
CA GLN A 156 -23.35 7.01 -13.49
C GLN A 156 -24.03 8.29 -13.98
N GLY A 157 -23.77 8.65 -15.24
CA GLY A 157 -24.42 9.78 -15.90
C GLY A 157 -23.84 11.16 -15.58
N GLN A 158 -22.68 11.22 -14.90
CA GLN A 158 -21.95 12.48 -14.65
C GLN A 158 -20.86 12.79 -15.70
N ALA A 159 -20.69 11.93 -16.70
CA ALA A 159 -19.76 12.25 -17.79
C ALA A 159 -20.33 13.44 -18.56
N VAL A 160 -19.63 14.59 -18.47
CA VAL A 160 -19.91 15.73 -19.36
C VAL A 160 -19.32 15.40 -20.70
N GLU A 161 -20.16 15.24 -21.73
CA GLU A 161 -19.71 15.19 -23.11
C GLU A 161 -19.24 16.60 -23.49
N TYR A 162 -17.94 16.76 -23.68
CA TYR A 162 -17.40 17.99 -24.28
C TYR A 162 -17.49 17.85 -25.80
N GLU A 163 -18.35 18.64 -26.45
CA GLU A 163 -18.29 18.86 -27.88
C GLU A 163 -17.08 19.78 -28.16
N TYR A 164 -16.08 19.29 -28.92
CA TYR A 164 -14.94 20.06 -29.39
C TYR A 164 -15.19 20.60 -30.79
#